data_ed2f4daba6969fcb7f9794a0bfe9973c
#
_entry.id   ed2f4daba6969fcb7f9794a0bfe9973c
#
_cell.length_a   1.000
_cell.length_b   1.000
_cell.length_c   1.000
_cell.angle_alpha   90.00
_cell.angle_beta   90.00
_cell.angle_gamma   90.00
#
_symmetry.space_group_name_H-M   'P 1'
#
loop_
_entity.id
_entity.type
_entity.pdbx_description
1 polymer ?
#
loop_
_entity_poly.entity_id
_entity_poly.type
_entity_poly.pdbx_seq_one_letter_code
_entity_poly.pdbx_strand_id
1 'polypeptide(L)'
;AKEEPSAALFSKADLTINGEGLLQIDASYKNGIQCKDTLKLVNANLQITAENDGIKAKDELLIYKGSYHVTAQGDGIVTTNEEKKGNLSIEQGTFTIKAQQDGIQSAADLLIYDGSFTITSGGGSVNKVSSSSAQQPWGAFTDHDETSEKSQKGIKAGENLILYQGSYTISAHDDALHANGNVEIRDGTYTLSSDDDGIHADDTLTVHKGSIEVKQSYEG
;
A
#
# COMPACT_ATOMS: atom_id res chain seq x y z
N ALA A 1 15.53 -27.69 -7.43
CA ALA A 1 16.36 -26.60 -6.91
C ALA A 1 15.81 -26.21 -5.52
N LYS A 2 16.65 -26.07 -4.49
CA LYS A 2 16.20 -25.44 -3.23
C LYS A 2 15.90 -24.00 -3.56
N GLU A 3 14.67 -23.52 -3.26
CA GLU A 3 14.37 -22.10 -3.29
C GLU A 3 15.30 -21.40 -2.31
N GLU A 4 16.18 -20.55 -2.80
CA GLU A 4 17.02 -19.72 -1.96
C GLU A 4 16.15 -18.66 -1.27
N PRO A 5 16.50 -18.25 -0.03
CA PRO A 5 15.84 -17.12 0.62
C PRO A 5 15.84 -15.88 -0.29
N SER A 6 14.70 -15.24 -0.40
CA SER A 6 14.52 -14.08 -1.27
C SER A 6 14.33 -12.78 -0.47
N ALA A 7 14.90 -12.71 0.72
CA ALA A 7 14.87 -11.54 1.60
C ALA A 7 16.11 -11.50 2.51
N ALA A 8 16.45 -10.29 2.97
CA ALA A 8 17.51 -10.12 3.97
C ALA A 8 17.14 -10.78 5.31
N LEU A 9 15.86 -10.67 5.72
CA LEU A 9 15.28 -11.40 6.85
C LEU A 9 14.16 -12.31 6.34
N PHE A 10 14.34 -13.64 6.47
CA PHE A 10 13.43 -14.63 5.90
C PHE A 10 12.94 -15.64 6.93
N SER A 11 11.63 -15.89 6.97
CA SER A 11 11.02 -16.98 7.75
C SER A 11 10.09 -17.83 6.87
N LYS A 12 10.10 -19.17 7.11
CA LYS A 12 9.14 -20.10 6.48
C LYS A 12 7.89 -20.34 7.33
N ALA A 13 7.97 -20.03 8.59
CA ALA A 13 6.89 -20.15 9.58
C ALA A 13 6.60 -18.76 10.15
N ASP A 14 5.64 -18.65 11.03
CA ASP A 14 5.29 -17.43 11.74
C ASP A 14 6.54 -16.68 12.21
N LEU A 15 6.53 -15.38 12.04
CA LEU A 15 7.59 -14.48 12.48
C LEU A 15 6.99 -13.38 13.34
N THR A 16 7.55 -13.17 14.52
CA THR A 16 7.22 -12.01 15.36
C THR A 16 8.45 -11.15 15.55
N ILE A 17 8.34 -9.87 15.24
CA ILE A 17 9.35 -8.84 15.52
C ILE A 17 8.82 -7.95 16.62
N ASN A 18 9.55 -7.84 17.72
CA ASN A 18 9.19 -7.01 18.87
C ASN A 18 10.46 -6.44 19.51
N GLY A 19 10.47 -5.15 19.78
CA GLY A 19 11.59 -4.48 20.44
C GLY A 19 11.62 -2.99 20.13
N GLU A 20 12.19 -2.22 21.07
CA GLU A 20 12.28 -0.77 20.95
C GLU A 20 13.51 -0.30 20.16
N GLY A 21 14.42 -1.20 19.84
CA GLY A 21 15.62 -0.91 19.06
C GLY A 21 15.30 -0.70 17.58
N LEU A 22 16.19 0.00 16.88
CA LEU A 22 16.12 0.14 15.43
C LEU A 22 16.64 -1.14 14.75
N LEU A 23 15.85 -1.75 13.89
CA LEU A 23 16.29 -2.76 12.94
C LEU A 23 16.44 -2.11 11.56
N GLN A 24 17.69 -1.98 11.11
CA GLN A 24 18.02 -1.47 9.79
C GLN A 24 18.31 -2.62 8.84
N ILE A 25 17.70 -2.60 7.65
CA ILE A 25 17.84 -3.61 6.61
C ILE A 25 18.12 -2.92 5.27
N ASP A 26 19.24 -3.29 4.65
CA ASP A 26 19.58 -2.94 3.27
C ASP A 26 19.61 -4.22 2.43
N ALA A 27 18.50 -4.51 1.75
CA ALA A 27 18.33 -5.70 0.94
C ALA A 27 18.68 -5.41 -0.53
N SER A 28 19.93 -5.64 -0.89
CA SER A 28 20.48 -5.41 -2.23
C SER A 28 20.09 -6.46 -3.28
N TYR A 29 19.21 -7.40 -2.94
CA TYR A 29 18.81 -8.50 -3.86
C TYR A 29 17.35 -8.85 -3.73
N LYS A 30 16.38 -8.41 -3.45
CA LYS A 30 14.93 -8.70 -3.37
C LYS A 30 14.32 -8.03 -2.13
N ASN A 31 13.66 -8.82 -1.26
CA ASN A 31 12.81 -8.26 -0.21
C ASN A 31 13.63 -7.88 1.04
N GLY A 32 13.18 -6.89 1.78
CA GLY A 32 13.74 -6.56 3.08
C GLY A 32 13.41 -7.66 4.09
N ILE A 33 12.13 -7.85 4.38
CA ILE A 33 11.60 -8.90 5.25
C ILE A 33 10.63 -9.75 4.45
N GLN A 34 10.74 -11.09 4.56
CA GLN A 34 9.76 -12.01 4.00
C GLN A 34 9.39 -13.11 4.99
N CYS A 35 8.09 -13.24 5.26
CA CYS A 35 7.50 -14.35 5.98
C CYS A 35 6.61 -15.17 5.04
N LYS A 36 6.75 -16.51 5.07
CA LYS A 36 5.93 -17.43 4.26
C LYS A 36 4.61 -17.84 4.95
N ASP A 37 4.34 -17.27 6.09
CA ASP A 37 3.18 -17.51 6.93
C ASP A 37 2.74 -16.16 7.56
N THR A 38 2.30 -16.13 8.81
CA THR A 38 1.90 -14.92 9.52
C THR A 38 3.10 -14.10 10.02
N LEU A 39 3.12 -12.80 9.71
CA LEU A 39 4.10 -11.84 10.25
C LEU A 39 3.43 -10.92 11.27
N LYS A 40 4.03 -10.84 12.48
CA LYS A 40 3.57 -9.93 13.55
C LYS A 40 4.65 -8.90 13.88
N LEU A 41 4.31 -7.63 13.79
CA LEU A 41 5.16 -6.50 14.17
C LEU A 41 4.54 -5.84 15.42
N VAL A 42 5.04 -6.21 16.61
CA VAL A 42 4.35 -5.87 17.87
C VAL A 42 4.72 -4.46 18.35
N ASN A 43 6.02 -4.14 18.34
CA ASN A 43 6.53 -2.81 18.67
C ASN A 43 7.88 -2.69 17.94
N ALA A 44 7.83 -2.39 16.65
CA ALA A 44 9.00 -2.50 15.80
C ALA A 44 9.38 -1.12 15.23
N ASN A 45 10.67 -0.80 15.30
CA ASN A 45 11.22 0.36 14.60
C ASN A 45 12.07 -0.16 13.44
N LEU A 46 11.57 -0.02 12.23
CA LEU A 46 12.18 -0.58 11.03
C LEU A 46 12.62 0.53 10.07
N GLN A 47 13.86 0.42 9.59
CA GLN A 47 14.35 1.19 8.46
C GLN A 47 14.79 0.21 7.37
N ILE A 48 14.07 0.17 6.26
CA ILE A 48 14.23 -0.84 5.22
C ILE A 48 14.48 -0.16 3.87
N THR A 49 15.52 -0.59 3.18
CA THR A 49 15.74 -0.37 1.75
C THR A 49 15.75 -1.72 1.05
N ALA A 50 14.96 -1.89 -0.01
CA ALA A 50 14.82 -3.16 -0.71
C ALA A 50 14.76 -3.01 -2.23
N GLU A 51 15.40 -3.95 -2.95
CA GLU A 51 15.38 -4.04 -4.42
C GLU A 51 14.08 -4.66 -4.97
N ASN A 52 13.20 -5.17 -4.11
CA ASN A 52 11.85 -5.57 -4.40
C ASN A 52 10.97 -5.10 -3.23
N ASP A 53 10.17 -5.98 -2.59
CA ASP A 53 9.24 -5.59 -1.54
C ASP A 53 9.96 -5.27 -0.22
N GLY A 54 9.50 -4.25 0.48
CA GLY A 54 10.04 -3.87 1.78
C GLY A 54 9.71 -4.91 2.84
N ILE A 55 8.42 -5.10 3.12
CA ILE A 55 7.89 -6.06 4.10
C ILE A 55 6.83 -6.91 3.41
N LYS A 56 7.07 -8.22 3.36
CA LYS A 56 6.22 -9.20 2.69
C LYS A 56 5.80 -10.33 3.62
N ALA A 57 4.51 -10.52 3.79
CA ALA A 57 3.95 -11.71 4.40
C ALA A 57 3.15 -12.50 3.36
N LYS A 58 3.06 -13.84 3.51
CA LYS A 58 2.22 -14.61 2.61
C LYS A 58 0.77 -14.59 3.10
N ASP A 59 0.52 -15.11 4.31
CA ASP A 59 -0.84 -15.34 4.78
C ASP A 59 -1.41 -14.10 5.49
N GLU A 60 -0.81 -13.63 6.55
CA GLU A 60 -1.33 -12.51 7.32
C GLU A 60 -0.22 -11.57 7.79
N LEU A 61 -0.51 -10.28 7.83
CA LEU A 61 0.38 -9.28 8.42
C LEU A 61 -0.36 -8.47 9.49
N LEU A 62 0.12 -8.55 10.72
CA LEU A 62 -0.42 -7.84 11.87
C LEU A 62 0.60 -6.81 12.38
N ILE A 63 0.25 -5.54 12.34
CA ILE A 63 1.08 -4.43 12.83
C ILE A 63 0.37 -3.79 14.01
N TYR A 64 0.91 -3.97 15.22
CA TYR A 64 0.28 -3.40 16.41
C TYR A 64 0.72 -1.97 16.67
N LYS A 65 2.02 -1.67 16.61
CA LYS A 65 2.56 -0.31 16.70
C LYS A 65 4.02 -0.26 16.25
N GLY A 66 4.55 0.93 16.04
CA GLY A 66 5.95 1.14 15.73
C GLY A 66 6.20 2.30 14.78
N SER A 67 7.43 2.36 14.27
CA SER A 67 7.86 3.31 13.28
C SER A 67 8.46 2.56 12.08
N TYR A 68 7.97 2.88 10.90
CA TYR A 68 8.28 2.16 9.66
C TYR A 68 8.74 3.14 8.59
N HIS A 69 10.03 3.07 8.28
CA HIS A 69 10.66 3.79 7.17
C HIS A 69 11.00 2.77 6.08
N VAL A 70 10.26 2.77 4.99
CA VAL A 70 10.42 1.77 3.93
C VAL A 70 10.65 2.46 2.59
N THR A 71 11.75 2.06 1.93
CA THR A 71 12.04 2.40 0.53
C THR A 71 12.16 1.10 -0.26
N ALA A 72 11.30 0.88 -1.24
CA ALA A 72 11.19 -0.37 -2.00
C ALA A 72 11.10 -0.11 -3.50
N GLN A 73 11.75 -0.97 -4.32
CA GLN A 73 11.57 -0.98 -5.78
C GLN A 73 10.36 -1.83 -6.21
N GLY A 74 9.79 -2.60 -5.30
CA GLY A 74 8.50 -3.27 -5.38
C GLY A 74 7.48 -2.57 -4.49
N ASP A 75 6.66 -3.36 -3.79
CA ASP A 75 5.70 -2.88 -2.82
C ASP A 75 6.37 -2.49 -1.50
N GLY A 76 5.82 -1.47 -0.83
CA GLY A 76 6.32 -1.07 0.47
C GLY A 76 6.03 -2.13 1.53
N ILE A 77 4.76 -2.45 1.73
CA ILE A 77 4.24 -3.46 2.65
C ILE A 77 3.18 -4.28 1.92
N VAL A 78 3.34 -5.63 1.88
CA VAL A 78 2.45 -6.47 1.07
C VAL A 78 2.12 -7.81 1.72
N THR A 79 0.87 -8.26 1.54
CA THR A 79 0.44 -9.64 1.73
C THR A 79 0.05 -10.28 0.39
N THR A 80 0.25 -11.60 0.22
CA THR A 80 0.19 -12.22 -1.12
C THR A 80 -0.67 -13.48 -1.23
N ASN A 81 -1.41 -13.88 -0.20
CA ASN A 81 -2.27 -15.06 -0.27
C ASN A 81 -3.67 -14.69 -0.77
N GLU A 82 -3.94 -14.96 -2.05
CA GLU A 82 -5.22 -14.71 -2.71
C GLU A 82 -6.34 -15.71 -2.29
N GLU A 83 -6.01 -16.77 -1.53
CA GLU A 83 -6.99 -17.74 -1.02
C GLU A 83 -7.72 -17.23 0.25
N LYS A 84 -8.07 -15.94 0.32
CA LYS A 84 -8.77 -15.27 1.44
C LYS A 84 -8.03 -15.29 2.77
N LYS A 85 -6.70 -15.33 2.74
CA LYS A 85 -5.84 -15.32 3.93
C LYS A 85 -4.85 -14.16 3.97
N GLY A 86 -4.65 -13.48 2.88
CA GLY A 86 -3.70 -12.38 2.76
C GLY A 86 -4.21 -11.09 3.41
N ASN A 87 -4.76 -11.16 4.62
CA ASN A 87 -5.25 -10.00 5.35
C ASN A 87 -4.10 -9.15 5.88
N LEU A 88 -4.31 -7.84 5.94
CA LEU A 88 -3.40 -6.90 6.56
C LEU A 88 -4.15 -6.06 7.59
N SER A 89 -3.66 -6.04 8.83
CA SER A 89 -4.25 -5.25 9.90
C SER A 89 -3.20 -4.36 10.55
N ILE A 90 -3.51 -3.07 10.69
CA ILE A 90 -2.68 -2.06 11.34
C ILE A 90 -3.47 -1.44 12.49
N GLU A 91 -3.03 -1.70 13.73
CA GLU A 91 -3.64 -1.10 14.92
C GLU A 91 -3.25 0.37 15.05
N GLN A 92 -1.95 0.66 14.94
CA GLN A 92 -1.40 2.02 14.93
C GLN A 92 0.07 2.04 14.50
N GLY A 93 0.62 3.22 14.25
CA GLY A 93 2.04 3.39 13.94
C GLY A 93 2.32 4.65 13.12
N THR A 94 3.60 4.87 12.87
CA THR A 94 4.05 5.94 11.97
C THR A 94 4.73 5.32 10.76
N PHE A 95 4.22 5.63 9.58
CA PHE A 95 4.66 5.03 8.32
C PHE A 95 5.16 6.11 7.36
N THR A 96 6.40 5.95 6.91
CA THR A 96 6.96 6.73 5.80
C THR A 96 7.39 5.73 4.74
N ILE A 97 6.63 5.65 3.67
CA ILE A 97 6.79 4.62 2.63
C ILE A 97 7.05 5.30 1.29
N LYS A 98 8.10 4.84 0.61
CA LYS A 98 8.39 5.14 -0.78
C LYS A 98 8.50 3.83 -1.55
N ALA A 99 7.53 3.53 -2.39
CA ALA A 99 7.47 2.32 -3.19
C ALA A 99 7.44 2.66 -4.69
N GLN A 100 8.05 1.83 -5.53
CA GLN A 100 7.91 1.96 -6.99
C GLN A 100 6.66 1.22 -7.52
N GLN A 101 6.06 0.39 -6.68
CA GLN A 101 4.76 -0.23 -6.89
C GLN A 101 3.80 0.25 -5.80
N ASP A 102 2.95 -0.63 -5.25
CA ASP A 102 1.98 -0.22 -4.23
C ASP A 102 2.65 0.17 -2.91
N GLY A 103 2.14 1.22 -2.26
CA GLY A 103 2.65 1.64 -0.96
C GLY A 103 2.35 0.60 0.11
N ILE A 104 1.08 0.27 0.30
CA ILE A 104 0.58 -0.81 1.16
C ILE A 104 -0.44 -1.63 0.36
N GLN A 105 -0.24 -2.94 0.27
CA GLN A 105 -1.14 -3.85 -0.43
C GLN A 105 -1.54 -5.03 0.44
N SER A 106 -2.83 -5.33 0.48
CA SER A 106 -3.39 -6.58 0.98
C SER A 106 -3.95 -7.40 -0.18
N ALA A 107 -3.70 -8.72 -0.18
CA ALA A 107 -4.32 -9.62 -1.16
C ALA A 107 -5.82 -9.90 -0.85
N ALA A 108 -6.27 -9.63 0.37
CA ALA A 108 -7.65 -9.74 0.81
C ALA A 108 -8.09 -8.44 1.52
N ASP A 109 -8.61 -8.52 2.74
CA ASP A 109 -9.03 -7.34 3.50
C ASP A 109 -7.85 -6.55 4.05
N LEU A 110 -7.97 -5.21 4.06
CA LEU A 110 -7.05 -4.29 4.69
C LEU A 110 -7.78 -3.44 5.71
N LEU A 111 -7.39 -3.58 6.99
CA LEU A 111 -7.97 -2.85 8.10
C LEU A 111 -6.92 -1.93 8.75
N ILE A 112 -7.21 -0.64 8.84
CA ILE A 112 -6.36 0.33 9.54
C ILE A 112 -7.18 0.99 10.64
N TYR A 113 -6.78 0.74 11.90
CA TYR A 113 -7.50 1.31 13.05
C TYR A 113 -7.05 2.71 13.38
N ASP A 114 -5.73 2.98 13.33
CA ASP A 114 -5.15 4.32 13.54
C ASP A 114 -3.74 4.41 12.96
N GLY A 115 -3.17 5.59 12.90
CA GLY A 115 -1.78 5.81 12.53
C GLY A 115 -1.54 7.09 11.75
N SER A 116 -0.26 7.33 11.46
CA SER A 116 0.18 8.42 10.60
C SER A 116 0.91 7.86 9.39
N PHE A 117 0.41 8.15 8.21
CA PHE A 117 0.87 7.58 6.94
C PHE A 117 1.32 8.69 6.00
N THR A 118 2.58 8.60 5.56
CA THR A 118 3.13 9.38 4.45
C THR A 118 3.59 8.41 3.40
N ILE A 119 2.86 8.31 2.29
CA ILE A 119 3.07 7.30 1.26
C ILE A 119 3.31 7.97 -0.09
N THR A 120 4.35 7.52 -0.78
CA THR A 120 4.61 7.84 -2.19
C THR A 120 4.76 6.53 -2.95
N SER A 121 3.92 6.30 -3.96
CA SER A 121 3.94 5.11 -4.82
C SER A 121 4.10 5.47 -6.29
N GLY A 122 4.84 4.68 -7.04
CA GLY A 122 5.11 4.90 -8.46
C GLY A 122 5.81 6.23 -8.78
N GLY A 123 6.58 6.79 -7.82
CA GLY A 123 7.18 8.12 -7.93
C GLY A 123 6.25 9.27 -7.51
N GLY A 124 5.02 8.97 -7.13
CA GLY A 124 4.00 9.94 -6.72
C GLY A 124 3.22 10.54 -7.89
N SER A 125 2.15 11.25 -7.57
CA SER A 125 1.36 12.00 -8.54
C SER A 125 2.23 13.10 -9.17
N VAL A 126 2.28 13.09 -10.50
CA VAL A 126 2.93 14.13 -11.28
C VAL A 126 1.84 15.02 -11.87
N ASN A 127 1.97 16.34 -11.73
CA ASN A 127 1.05 17.28 -12.36
C ASN A 127 1.04 17.05 -13.88
N LYS A 128 0.15 16.22 -14.36
CA LYS A 128 -0.21 16.20 -15.78
C LYS A 128 -0.96 17.50 -16.07
N VAL A 129 -0.19 18.59 -16.24
CA VAL A 129 -0.76 19.78 -16.89
C VAL A 129 -1.31 19.26 -18.20
N SER A 130 -2.64 19.24 -18.33
CA SER A 130 -3.30 18.89 -19.57
C SER A 130 -2.72 19.79 -20.67
N SER A 131 -1.75 19.24 -21.42
CA SER A 131 -1.33 19.86 -22.67
C SER A 131 -2.56 19.80 -23.59
N SER A 132 -3.22 20.93 -23.65
CA SER A 132 -4.40 21.23 -24.41
C SER A 132 -4.41 20.61 -25.79
N SER A 133 -5.59 20.17 -26.18
CA SER A 133 -6.11 20.13 -27.56
C SER A 133 -5.50 19.10 -28.52
N ALA A 134 -5.92 17.86 -28.35
CA ALA A 134 -6.41 17.16 -29.52
C ALA A 134 -7.84 16.68 -29.19
N GLN A 135 -8.84 17.31 -29.81
CA GLN A 135 -10.22 16.83 -29.78
C GLN A 135 -10.22 15.39 -30.30
N GLN A 136 -10.28 14.43 -29.36
CA GLN A 136 -10.59 13.05 -29.72
C GLN A 136 -12.09 13.00 -30.06
N PRO A 137 -12.48 12.37 -31.18
CA PRO A 137 -13.89 12.20 -31.50
C PRO A 137 -14.57 11.36 -30.43
N TRP A 138 -15.74 11.77 -29.97
CA TRP A 138 -16.63 11.00 -29.11
C TRP A 138 -16.78 9.58 -29.68
N GLY A 139 -16.35 8.56 -28.94
CA GLY A 139 -16.56 7.16 -29.28
C GLY A 139 -15.33 6.25 -29.24
N ALA A 140 -14.14 6.73 -28.93
CA ALA A 140 -13.01 5.86 -28.65
C ALA A 140 -12.96 5.59 -27.14
N PHE A 141 -13.77 4.62 -26.68
CA PHE A 141 -13.42 3.88 -25.46
C PHE A 141 -12.15 3.10 -25.82
N THR A 142 -11.00 3.63 -25.51
CA THR A 142 -9.80 2.82 -25.42
C THR A 142 -9.98 1.99 -24.16
N ASP A 143 -10.38 0.71 -24.34
CA ASP A 143 -10.08 -0.30 -23.33
C ASP A 143 -8.63 -0.02 -22.89
N HIS A 144 -8.44 0.33 -21.63
CA HIS A 144 -7.14 0.30 -21.03
C HIS A 144 -6.73 -1.17 -21.07
N ASP A 145 -5.93 -1.49 -22.10
CA ASP A 145 -5.31 -2.79 -22.27
C ASP A 145 -4.52 -3.05 -20.99
N GLU A 146 -4.97 -4.01 -20.17
CA GLU A 146 -4.30 -4.47 -18.94
C GLU A 146 -2.97 -5.17 -19.27
N THR A 147 -2.21 -4.63 -20.21
CA THR A 147 -0.88 -5.10 -20.53
C THR A 147 0.09 -4.67 -19.45
N SER A 148 0.14 -5.43 -18.35
CA SER A 148 1.29 -5.60 -17.46
C SER A 148 1.92 -4.33 -16.87
N GLU A 149 1.23 -3.22 -16.77
CA GLU A 149 1.69 -2.12 -15.94
C GLU A 149 1.57 -2.54 -14.47
N LYS A 150 2.67 -2.45 -13.74
CA LYS A 150 2.70 -2.79 -12.33
C LYS A 150 1.83 -1.79 -11.57
N SER A 151 0.96 -2.28 -10.70
CA SER A 151 0.14 -1.45 -9.82
C SER A 151 1.00 -0.46 -9.04
N GLN A 152 0.58 0.79 -8.94
CA GLN A 152 1.32 1.89 -8.29
C GLN A 152 0.40 2.71 -7.38
N LYS A 153 -0.50 1.98 -6.70
CA LYS A 153 -1.51 2.54 -5.79
C LYS A 153 -0.91 2.92 -4.43
N GLY A 154 -1.49 3.92 -3.78
CA GLY A 154 -1.07 4.32 -2.45
C GLY A 154 -1.36 3.23 -1.42
N ILE A 155 -2.63 2.92 -1.22
CA ILE A 155 -3.14 1.83 -0.36
C ILE A 155 -4.12 1.01 -1.18
N LYS A 156 -3.89 -0.31 -1.27
CA LYS A 156 -4.68 -1.25 -2.06
C LYS A 156 -5.17 -2.44 -1.23
N ALA A 157 -6.45 -2.75 -1.33
CA ALA A 157 -7.04 -3.99 -0.82
C ALA A 157 -7.54 -4.86 -1.97
N GLY A 158 -7.24 -6.16 -1.94
CA GLY A 158 -7.76 -7.14 -2.90
C GLY A 158 -9.24 -7.46 -2.69
N GLU A 159 -9.78 -7.19 -1.50
CA GLU A 159 -11.21 -7.27 -1.17
C GLU A 159 -11.67 -5.93 -0.57
N ASN A 160 -11.73 -5.77 0.74
CA ASN A 160 -12.26 -4.58 1.38
C ASN A 160 -11.17 -3.73 2.06
N LEU A 161 -11.26 -2.41 1.92
CA LEU A 161 -10.45 -1.42 2.62
C LEU A 161 -11.28 -0.73 3.69
N ILE A 162 -10.93 -0.92 4.98
CA ILE A 162 -11.64 -0.31 6.10
C ILE A 162 -10.67 0.57 6.89
N LEU A 163 -10.94 1.87 6.90
CA LEU A 163 -10.15 2.89 7.58
C LEU A 163 -10.95 3.46 8.75
N TYR A 164 -10.56 3.11 9.99
CA TYR A 164 -11.29 3.53 11.19
C TYR A 164 -11.00 4.96 11.56
N GLN A 165 -9.71 5.33 11.60
CA GLN A 165 -9.21 6.69 11.78
C GLN A 165 -7.74 6.80 11.36
N GLY A 166 -7.11 7.95 11.56
CA GLY A 166 -5.70 8.17 11.25
C GLY A 166 -5.47 9.42 10.41
N SER A 167 -4.20 9.66 10.09
CA SER A 167 -3.78 10.77 9.23
C SER A 167 -3.02 10.23 8.02
N TYR A 168 -3.50 10.55 6.83
CA TYR A 168 -3.00 10.01 5.58
C TYR A 168 -2.58 11.16 4.65
N THR A 169 -1.32 11.13 4.24
CA THR A 169 -0.79 11.95 3.15
C THR A 169 -0.26 11.02 2.08
N ILE A 170 -0.98 10.90 0.98
CA ILE A 170 -0.70 9.91 -0.07
C ILE A 170 -0.49 10.63 -1.40
N SER A 171 0.59 10.26 -2.08
CA SER A 171 0.85 10.66 -3.46
C SER A 171 1.14 9.40 -4.28
N ALA A 172 0.24 9.07 -5.20
CA ALA A 172 0.28 7.85 -6.00
C ALA A 172 0.32 8.16 -7.50
N HIS A 173 0.99 7.33 -8.28
CA HIS A 173 0.96 7.41 -9.74
C HIS A 173 -0.32 6.78 -10.33
N ASP A 174 -0.95 5.89 -9.60
CA ASP A 174 -2.25 5.28 -9.84
C ASP A 174 -3.20 5.78 -8.72
N ASP A 175 -4.21 5.04 -8.27
CA ASP A 175 -5.15 5.47 -7.24
C ASP A 175 -4.48 5.72 -5.88
N ALA A 176 -4.94 6.73 -5.14
CA ALA A 176 -4.41 6.94 -3.80
C ALA A 176 -4.96 5.91 -2.81
N LEU A 177 -6.27 5.62 -2.84
CA LEU A 177 -6.94 4.54 -2.10
C LEU A 177 -7.71 3.66 -3.08
N HIS A 178 -7.53 2.33 -3.00
CA HIS A 178 -8.18 1.39 -3.91
C HIS A 178 -8.66 0.12 -3.19
N ALA A 179 -9.83 -0.37 -3.54
CA ALA A 179 -10.32 -1.68 -3.17
C ALA A 179 -11.04 -2.35 -4.34
N ASN A 180 -10.73 -3.64 -4.60
CA ASN A 180 -11.49 -4.45 -5.55
C ASN A 180 -12.91 -4.83 -5.03
N GLY A 181 -13.26 -4.44 -3.84
CA GLY A 181 -14.58 -4.56 -3.23
C GLY A 181 -15.00 -3.21 -2.65
N ASN A 182 -15.17 -3.15 -1.34
CA ASN A 182 -15.67 -1.96 -0.67
C ASN A 182 -14.57 -1.10 -0.06
N VAL A 183 -14.74 0.23 -0.12
CA VAL A 183 -13.98 1.18 0.69
C VAL A 183 -14.90 1.76 1.77
N GLU A 184 -14.53 1.58 3.04
CA GLU A 184 -15.24 2.16 4.18
C GLU A 184 -14.31 3.10 4.96
N ILE A 185 -14.61 4.40 4.96
CA ILE A 185 -13.92 5.42 5.75
C ILE A 185 -14.81 5.81 6.93
N ARG A 186 -14.39 5.44 8.14
CA ARG A 186 -15.13 5.72 9.37
C ARG A 186 -14.84 7.07 9.96
N ASP A 187 -13.55 7.47 9.96
CA ASP A 187 -13.07 8.79 10.41
C ASP A 187 -11.65 9.03 9.89
N GLY A 188 -11.01 10.14 10.21
CA GLY A 188 -9.62 10.43 9.88
C GLY A 188 -9.43 11.69 9.04
N THR A 189 -8.17 11.95 8.71
CA THR A 189 -7.78 13.08 7.87
C THR A 189 -6.98 12.58 6.68
N TYR A 190 -7.42 12.91 5.48
CA TYR A 190 -6.87 12.42 4.22
C TYR A 190 -6.48 13.58 3.32
N THR A 191 -5.22 13.58 2.90
CA THR A 191 -4.69 14.46 1.86
C THR A 191 -4.19 13.58 0.74
N LEU A 192 -4.93 13.50 -0.36
CA LEU A 192 -4.73 12.56 -1.44
C LEU A 192 -4.30 13.30 -2.71
N SER A 193 -3.33 12.74 -3.41
CA SER A 193 -2.94 13.13 -4.76
C SER A 193 -2.69 11.87 -5.57
N SER A 194 -3.29 11.78 -6.74
CA SER A 194 -3.18 10.62 -7.65
C SER A 194 -3.13 11.09 -9.10
N ASP A 195 -2.59 10.27 -9.97
CA ASP A 195 -2.67 10.49 -11.41
C ASP A 195 -3.87 9.75 -12.04
N ASP A 196 -4.60 8.96 -11.22
CA ASP A 196 -5.88 8.34 -11.55
C ASP A 196 -6.93 8.74 -10.49
N ASP A 197 -7.53 7.82 -9.74
CA ASP A 197 -8.57 8.15 -8.76
C ASP A 197 -8.02 8.52 -7.37
N GLY A 198 -8.61 9.52 -6.73
CA GLY A 198 -8.33 9.81 -5.32
C GLY A 198 -8.78 8.66 -4.41
N ILE A 199 -9.96 8.09 -4.67
CA ILE A 199 -10.52 6.91 -3.98
C ILE A 199 -11.29 6.08 -4.99
N HIS A 200 -10.92 4.82 -5.15
CA HIS A 200 -11.56 3.84 -6.01
C HIS A 200 -12.13 2.67 -5.22
N ALA A 201 -13.35 2.27 -5.51
CA ALA A 201 -14.00 1.08 -4.96
C ALA A 201 -14.81 0.40 -6.07
N ASP A 202 -14.52 -0.88 -6.35
CA ASP A 202 -15.27 -1.63 -7.39
C ASP A 202 -16.75 -1.84 -7.01
N ASP A 203 -17.03 -2.00 -5.70
CA ASP A 203 -18.41 -2.24 -5.23
C ASP A 203 -19.01 -0.98 -4.58
N THR A 204 -18.56 -0.59 -3.39
CA THR A 204 -19.19 0.49 -2.60
C THR A 204 -18.15 1.36 -1.90
N LEU A 205 -18.29 2.67 -2.04
CA LEU A 205 -17.59 3.67 -1.24
C LEU A 205 -18.53 4.22 -0.17
N THR A 206 -18.18 4.05 1.11
CA THR A 206 -18.91 4.60 2.25
C THR A 206 -18.03 5.49 3.10
N VAL A 207 -18.42 6.73 3.28
CA VAL A 207 -17.75 7.70 4.16
C VAL A 207 -18.70 8.09 5.29
N HIS A 208 -18.33 7.76 6.54
CA HIS A 208 -19.14 8.09 7.71
C HIS A 208 -18.76 9.46 8.28
N LYS A 209 -17.46 9.70 8.46
CA LYS A 209 -16.88 10.93 9.02
C LYS A 209 -15.48 11.16 8.44
N GLY A 210 -14.84 12.24 8.90
CA GLY A 210 -13.47 12.57 8.57
C GLY A 210 -13.37 13.79 7.67
N SER A 211 -12.13 14.15 7.36
CA SER A 211 -11.80 15.25 6.44
C SER A 211 -11.01 14.68 5.28
N ILE A 212 -11.52 14.77 4.08
CA ILE A 212 -10.89 14.24 2.87
C ILE A 212 -10.64 15.43 1.92
N GLU A 213 -9.38 15.64 1.58
CA GLU A 213 -8.94 16.58 0.57
C GLU A 213 -8.26 15.80 -0.57
N VAL A 214 -8.88 15.75 -1.74
CA VAL A 214 -8.24 15.27 -2.95
C VAL A 214 -7.65 16.49 -3.66
N LYS A 215 -6.31 16.61 -3.60
CA LYS A 215 -5.58 17.75 -4.19
C LYS A 215 -5.42 17.61 -5.68
N GLN A 216 -5.33 16.38 -6.15
CA GLN A 216 -5.17 16.02 -7.54
C GLN A 216 -5.74 14.63 -7.79
N SER A 217 -6.49 14.49 -8.89
CA SER A 217 -6.91 13.22 -9.50
C SER A 217 -7.15 13.48 -11.00
N TYR A 218 -7.13 12.42 -11.81
CA TYR A 218 -7.42 12.53 -13.25
C TYR A 218 -8.93 12.59 -13.47
N GLU A 219 -9.67 11.74 -12.74
CA GLU A 219 -11.13 11.72 -12.71
C GLU A 219 -11.60 12.07 -11.27
N GLY A 220 -12.51 13.03 -11.15
CA GLY A 220 -13.01 13.45 -9.84
C GLY A 220 -14.08 14.50 -9.94
#